data_8ecf2aba59593d36587e9978b632a1e4
#
_entry.id   8ecf2aba59593d36587e9978b632a1e4
#
_cell.length_a   1.000
_cell.length_b   1.000
_cell.length_c   1.000
_cell.angle_alpha   90.00
_cell.angle_beta   90.00
_cell.angle_gamma   90.00
#
_symmetry.space_group_name_H-M   'P 1'
#
loop_
_entity.id
_entity.type
_entity.pdbx_description
1 polymer ?
#
loop_
_entity_poly.entity_id
_entity_poly.type
_entity_poly.pdbx_seq_one_letter_code
_entity_poly.pdbx_strand_id
1 'polypeptide(L)'
;MEIHQAPEKYERVIHYDEVKELQVRLTVSEFRGIEYLSLRKYFLDFYTEEWMPSKEGVTMPIDFHNSRELFSGLVEILSLAEAKDVIKEHFSDLLEDIYK
;
A
#
# COMPACT_ATOMS: atom_id res chain seq x y z
N MET A 1 9.43 -0.11 18.33
CA MET A 1 9.98 -0.77 17.16
C MET A 1 10.17 0.19 16.01
N GLU A 2 11.28 0.11 15.35
CA GLU A 2 11.72 1.12 14.41
C GLU A 2 11.66 0.64 12.95
N ILE A 3 10.60 -0.07 12.59
CA ILE A 3 10.41 -0.57 11.22
C ILE A 3 10.48 0.56 10.20
N HIS A 4 9.91 1.72 10.53
CA HIS A 4 9.91 2.87 9.64
C HIS A 4 11.30 3.43 9.35
N GLN A 5 12.32 3.00 10.09
CA GLN A 5 13.71 3.38 9.86
C GLN A 5 14.42 2.42 8.91
N ALA A 6 13.82 1.27 8.61
CA ALA A 6 14.41 0.33 7.67
C ALA A 6 14.29 0.88 6.24
N PRO A 7 15.26 0.55 5.37
CA PRO A 7 15.17 0.98 3.98
C PRO A 7 13.91 0.46 3.32
N GLU A 8 13.27 1.32 2.56
CA GLU A 8 12.07 0.96 1.80
C GLU A 8 12.48 0.22 0.52
N LYS A 9 11.94 -0.96 0.32
CA LYS A 9 12.19 -1.73 -0.90
C LYS A 9 11.19 -1.42 -2.00
N TYR A 10 10.02 -0.93 -1.63
CA TYR A 10 8.95 -0.60 -2.55
C TYR A 10 8.08 0.46 -1.94
N GLU A 11 7.62 1.38 -2.76
CA GLU A 11 6.73 2.44 -2.30
C GLU A 11 5.76 2.81 -3.42
N ARG A 12 4.49 2.95 -3.06
CA ARG A 12 3.47 3.37 -4.00
C ARG A 12 2.43 4.23 -3.29
N VAL A 13 2.12 5.38 -3.86
CA VAL A 13 1.04 6.22 -3.36
C VAL A 13 -0.28 5.61 -3.84
N ILE A 14 -1.12 5.22 -2.89
CA ILE A 14 -2.43 4.62 -3.17
C ILE A 14 -3.50 5.70 -3.24
N HIS A 15 -3.41 6.70 -2.38
CA HIS A 15 -4.40 7.76 -2.29
C HIS A 15 -3.71 9.07 -1.93
N TYR A 16 -4.17 10.14 -2.54
CA TYR A 16 -3.68 11.49 -2.27
C TYR A 16 -4.86 12.42 -2.02
N ASP A 17 -4.91 13.01 -0.83
CA ASP A 17 -5.88 14.04 -0.51
C ASP A 17 -5.17 15.39 -0.63
N GLU A 18 -5.42 16.07 -1.72
CA GLU A 18 -4.77 17.33 -2.04
C GLU A 18 -5.13 18.45 -1.08
N VAL A 19 -6.36 18.47 -0.61
CA VAL A 19 -6.85 19.52 0.29
C VAL A 19 -6.20 19.43 1.66
N LYS A 20 -6.11 18.22 2.20
CA LYS A 20 -5.50 17.98 3.51
C LYS A 20 -4.00 17.75 3.44
N GLU A 21 -3.46 17.61 2.25
CA GLU A 21 -2.06 17.27 2.02
C GLU A 21 -1.66 16.01 2.79
N LEU A 22 -2.45 14.95 2.55
CA LEU A 22 -2.24 13.64 3.11
C LEU A 22 -2.12 12.62 1.98
N GLN A 23 -1.29 11.62 2.20
CA GLN A 23 -1.17 10.49 1.29
C GLN A 23 -1.35 9.20 2.06
N VAL A 24 -1.85 8.18 1.37
CA VAL A 24 -1.78 6.80 1.87
C VAL A 24 -0.80 6.07 0.95
N ARG A 25 0.22 5.50 1.52
CA ARG A 25 1.26 4.78 0.78
C ARG A 25 1.31 3.32 1.16
N LEU A 26 1.52 2.50 0.16
CA LEU A 26 1.82 1.09 0.30
C LEU A 26 3.34 0.94 0.20
N THR A 27 3.95 0.37 1.22
CA THR A 27 5.40 0.24 1.27
C THR A 27 5.81 -1.17 1.67
N VAL A 28 7.01 -1.56 1.25
CA VAL A 28 7.66 -2.79 1.69
C VAL A 28 9.00 -2.41 2.27
N SER A 29 9.23 -2.80 3.50
CA SER A 29 10.49 -2.55 4.20
C SER A 29 11.01 -3.83 4.82
N GLU A 30 12.28 -3.84 5.18
CA GLU A 30 12.91 -4.98 5.84
C GLU A 30 13.43 -4.56 7.19
N PHE A 31 13.17 -5.41 8.20
CA PHE A 31 13.68 -5.19 9.55
C PHE A 31 14.12 -6.53 10.11
N ARG A 32 15.38 -6.62 10.45
CA ARG A 32 16.00 -7.84 11.01
C ARG A 32 15.75 -9.08 10.16
N GLY A 33 15.89 -8.92 8.85
CA GLY A 33 15.74 -10.04 7.91
C GLY A 33 14.31 -10.40 7.55
N ILE A 34 13.33 -9.69 8.08
CA ILE A 34 11.92 -9.93 7.80
C ILE A 34 11.37 -8.78 6.99
N GLU A 35 10.68 -9.10 5.90
CA GLU A 35 10.02 -8.08 5.08
C GLU A 35 8.62 -7.81 5.60
N TYR A 36 8.25 -6.53 5.63
CA TYR A 36 6.96 -6.06 6.12
C TYR A 36 6.26 -5.26 5.06
N LEU A 37 4.96 -5.50 4.94
CA LEU A 37 4.05 -4.70 4.15
C LEU A 37 3.40 -3.68 5.05
N SER A 38 3.38 -2.41 4.64
CA SER A 38 2.71 -1.36 5.41
C SER A 38 1.77 -0.57 4.52
N LEU A 39 0.64 -0.20 5.09
CA LEU A 39 -0.29 0.75 4.51
C LEU A 39 -0.41 1.88 5.52
N ARG A 40 0.09 3.06 5.17
CA ARG A 40 0.29 4.13 6.15
C ARG A 40 -0.03 5.49 5.58
N LYS A 41 -0.58 6.35 6.44
CA LYS A 41 -0.76 7.76 6.11
C LYS A 41 0.56 8.50 6.22
N TYR A 42 0.78 9.38 5.25
CA TYR A 42 1.89 10.33 5.25
C TYR A 42 1.31 11.74 5.23
N PHE A 43 1.99 12.65 5.88
CA PHE A 43 1.61 14.07 5.88
C PHE A 43 2.77 14.92 5.39
N LEU A 44 2.45 16.09 4.88
CA LEU A 44 3.47 17.04 4.44
C LEU A 44 3.92 17.90 5.62
N ASP A 45 5.20 17.86 5.92
CA ASP A 45 5.79 18.69 6.96
C ASP A 45 6.07 20.07 6.36
N PHE A 46 5.40 21.09 6.88
CA PHE A 46 5.52 22.45 6.34
C PHE A 46 6.90 23.05 6.54
N TYR A 47 7.64 22.60 7.55
CA TYR A 47 8.96 23.13 7.82
C TYR A 47 10.03 22.59 6.89
N THR A 48 9.98 21.30 6.61
CA THR A 48 10.97 20.63 5.75
C THR A 48 10.48 20.48 4.32
N GLU A 49 9.19 20.66 4.09
CA GLU A 49 8.52 20.40 2.80
C GLU A 49 8.68 18.96 2.33
N GLU A 50 8.84 18.05 3.29
CA GLU A 50 8.97 16.64 3.01
C GLU A 50 7.74 15.86 3.49
N TRP A 51 7.47 14.75 2.82
CA TRP A 51 6.42 13.84 3.24
C TRP A 51 6.93 12.94 4.35
N MET A 52 6.23 12.93 5.47
CA MET A 52 6.64 12.19 6.66
C MET A 52 5.60 11.13 7.01
N PRO A 53 6.03 9.93 7.44
CA PRO A 53 5.11 8.91 7.89
C PRO A 53 4.43 9.31 9.20
N SER A 54 3.14 9.06 9.29
CA SER A 54 2.39 9.25 10.53
C SER A 54 2.35 7.95 11.31
N LYS A 55 1.73 8.01 12.50
CA LYS A 55 1.52 6.81 13.31
C LYS A 55 0.31 6.01 12.83
N GLU A 56 -0.50 6.58 11.93
CA GLU A 56 -1.69 5.92 11.44
C GLU A 56 -1.35 5.00 10.28
N GLY A 57 -1.42 3.71 10.55
CA GLY A 57 -1.11 2.72 9.53
C GLY A 57 -1.15 1.32 10.09
N VAL A 58 -1.02 0.37 9.17
CA VAL A 58 -1.01 -1.06 9.48
C VAL A 58 0.26 -1.65 8.89
N THR A 59 0.95 -2.47 9.67
CA THR A 59 2.15 -3.16 9.25
C THR A 59 2.02 -4.64 9.57
N MET A 60 2.37 -5.48 8.60
CA MET A 60 2.31 -6.92 8.81
C MET A 60 3.46 -7.60 8.06
N PRO A 61 3.95 -8.74 8.55
CA PRO A 61 4.96 -9.50 7.80
C PRO A 61 4.41 -9.95 6.45
N ILE A 62 5.29 -9.97 5.45
CA ILE A 62 4.93 -10.53 4.15
C ILE A 62 5.17 -12.02 4.20
N ASP A 63 4.09 -12.80 4.22
CA ASP A 63 4.13 -14.24 4.10
C ASP A 63 2.98 -14.70 3.20
N PHE A 64 2.96 -15.99 2.90
CA PHE A 64 1.96 -16.54 2.00
C PHE A 64 0.54 -16.32 2.51
N HIS A 65 0.32 -16.56 3.80
CA HIS A 65 -1.01 -16.45 4.39
C HIS A 65 -1.52 -15.02 4.36
N ASN A 66 -0.72 -14.07 4.85
CA ASN A 66 -1.13 -12.66 4.92
C ASN A 66 -1.37 -12.09 3.52
N SER A 67 -0.49 -12.41 2.59
CA SER A 67 -0.61 -11.93 1.21
C SER A 67 -1.86 -12.50 0.53
N ARG A 68 -2.12 -13.78 0.73
CA ARG A 68 -3.30 -14.44 0.17
C ARG A 68 -4.58 -13.82 0.72
N GLU A 69 -4.66 -13.62 2.04
CA GLU A 69 -5.87 -13.07 2.66
C GLU A 69 -6.11 -11.62 2.25
N LEU A 70 -5.05 -10.83 2.16
CA LEU A 70 -5.16 -9.45 1.69
C LEU A 70 -5.65 -9.40 0.24
N PHE A 71 -5.03 -10.18 -0.64
CA PHE A 71 -5.42 -10.21 -2.05
C PHE A 71 -6.86 -10.70 -2.21
N SER A 72 -7.24 -11.75 -1.50
CA SER A 72 -8.60 -12.29 -1.54
C SER A 72 -9.63 -11.26 -1.11
N GLY A 73 -9.34 -10.54 -0.01
CA GLY A 73 -10.23 -9.50 0.49
C GLY A 73 -10.40 -8.37 -0.50
N LEU A 74 -9.31 -7.92 -1.12
CA LEU A 74 -9.36 -6.88 -2.13
C LEU A 74 -10.19 -7.30 -3.35
N VAL A 75 -9.99 -8.53 -3.82
CA VAL A 75 -10.76 -9.05 -4.95
C VAL A 75 -12.24 -9.11 -4.61
N GLU A 76 -12.58 -9.58 -3.43
CA GLU A 76 -13.98 -9.64 -2.99
C GLU A 76 -14.63 -8.25 -2.95
N ILE A 77 -13.94 -7.27 -2.39
CA ILE A 77 -14.44 -5.90 -2.32
C ILE A 77 -14.68 -5.36 -3.73
N LEU A 78 -13.71 -5.51 -4.61
CA LEU A 78 -13.82 -5.00 -5.98
C LEU A 78 -14.91 -5.69 -6.76
N SER A 79 -15.15 -6.99 -6.51
CA SER A 79 -16.19 -7.72 -7.22
C SER A 79 -17.60 -7.33 -6.77
N LEU A 80 -17.74 -6.69 -5.61
CA LEU A 80 -19.02 -6.20 -5.11
C LEU A 80 -19.34 -4.77 -5.58
N ALA A 81 -18.39 -4.09 -6.20
CA ALA A 81 -18.58 -2.72 -6.66
C ALA A 81 -19.55 -2.68 -7.84
N GLU A 82 -20.25 -1.56 -7.99
CA GLU A 82 -21.18 -1.34 -9.10
C GLU A 82 -20.49 -1.44 -10.46
N ALA A 83 -19.24 -1.02 -10.50
CA ALA A 83 -18.43 -1.03 -11.73
C ALA A 83 -17.57 -2.29 -11.83
N LYS A 84 -18.03 -3.39 -11.27
CA LYS A 84 -17.21 -4.61 -11.20
C LYS A 84 -16.67 -5.11 -12.54
N ASP A 85 -17.45 -4.97 -13.60
CA ASP A 85 -17.01 -5.43 -14.92
C ASP A 85 -15.86 -4.58 -15.46
N VAL A 86 -15.94 -3.26 -15.26
CA VAL A 86 -14.89 -2.33 -15.66
C VAL A 86 -13.63 -2.59 -14.84
N ILE A 87 -13.79 -2.73 -13.53
CA ILE A 87 -12.68 -3.00 -12.62
C ILE A 87 -12.03 -4.33 -12.95
N LYS A 88 -12.84 -5.35 -13.22
CA LYS A 88 -12.36 -6.68 -13.57
C LYS A 88 -11.53 -6.65 -14.85
N GLU A 89 -11.98 -5.92 -15.86
CA GLU A 89 -11.26 -5.76 -17.11
C GLU A 89 -9.91 -5.07 -16.89
N HIS A 90 -9.89 -3.96 -16.16
CA HIS A 90 -8.66 -3.23 -15.83
C HIS A 90 -7.70 -4.06 -15.01
N PHE A 91 -8.24 -4.84 -14.08
CA PHE A 91 -7.43 -5.70 -13.23
C PHE A 91 -6.76 -6.80 -14.03
N SER A 92 -7.46 -7.35 -15.01
CA SER A 92 -6.90 -8.36 -15.91
C SER A 92 -5.74 -7.79 -16.72
N ASP A 93 -5.88 -6.57 -17.22
CA ASP A 93 -4.82 -5.88 -17.95
C ASP A 93 -3.57 -5.67 -17.07
N LEU A 94 -3.78 -5.29 -15.83
CA LEU A 94 -2.69 -5.11 -14.89
C LEU A 94 -1.94 -6.41 -14.64
N LEU A 95 -2.65 -7.51 -14.50
CA LEU A 95 -2.02 -8.82 -14.32
C LEU A 95 -1.21 -9.22 -15.54
N GLU A 96 -1.73 -8.97 -16.74
CA GLU A 96 -0.97 -9.24 -17.96
C GLU A 96 0.33 -8.45 -18.01
N ASP A 97 0.28 -7.18 -17.65
CA ASP A 97 1.46 -6.32 -17.63
C ASP A 97 2.51 -6.80 -16.64
N ILE A 98 2.08 -7.28 -15.48
CA ILE A 98 2.98 -7.77 -14.44
C ILE A 98 3.68 -9.06 -14.86
N TYR A 99 2.96 -9.95 -15.54
CA TYR A 99 3.48 -11.27 -15.91
C TYR A 99 4.02 -11.36 -17.35
N LYS A 100 4.23 -10.24 -17.98
CA LYS A 100 4.82 -10.22 -19.32
C LYS A 100 6.29 -10.61 -19.36
#